data_fdc2453b8851c0d441ea785938f8b760
#
_entry.id   fdc2453b8851c0d441ea785938f8b760
#
_cell.length_a   1.000
_cell.length_b   1.000
_cell.length_c   1.000
_cell.angle_alpha   90.00
_cell.angle_beta   90.00
_cell.angle_gamma   90.00
#
_symmetry.space_group_name_H-M   'P 1'
#
loop_
_entity.id
_entity.type
_entity.pdbx_description
1 polymer ?
#
loop_
_entity_poly.entity_id
_entity_poly.type
_entity_poly.pdbx_seq_one_letter_code
_entity_poly.pdbx_strand_id
1 'polypeptide(L)'
;MTKKEALSIVFSCAPLYKENLVDKSLLFITTDKHKSVHCLEVTFDISNFLHMTGFKLCKPGINARHFFNLCYDKRLTEADFEFSADGTTEMKMRVLPSLMKKNLSAKMLGDYNMSQPKLYTDKIAGSLSACMGFVRDGGEGRFVPNTVLEGDIRTKVKAADRIIATYRKSRGEEQYSEIVFTAKKVEWEKIVLPDEYCYLVSVSYTHLRAH
;
A
#
# COMPACT_ATOMS: atom_id res chain seq x y z
N MET A 1 12.46 -11.31 17.40
CA MET A 1 11.47 -10.26 17.84
C MET A 1 10.53 -10.85 18.87
N THR A 2 10.25 -10.16 19.96
CA THR A 2 9.29 -10.55 20.98
C THR A 2 7.87 -10.06 20.61
N LYS A 3 6.83 -10.67 21.23
CA LYS A 3 5.45 -10.20 21.05
C LYS A 3 5.28 -8.75 21.53
N LYS A 4 6.00 -8.35 22.59
CA LYS A 4 5.98 -6.99 23.13
C LYS A 4 6.55 -5.96 22.14
N GLU A 5 7.63 -6.30 21.46
CA GLU A 5 8.18 -5.45 20.39
C GLU A 5 7.20 -5.34 19.21
N ALA A 6 6.59 -6.46 18.81
CA ALA A 6 5.57 -6.47 17.74
C ALA A 6 4.34 -5.61 18.11
N LEU A 7 3.86 -5.67 19.37
CA LEU A 7 2.79 -4.79 19.87
C LEU A 7 3.18 -3.31 19.74
N SER A 8 4.39 -2.95 20.14
CA SER A 8 4.86 -1.56 20.01
C SER A 8 4.82 -1.08 18.55
N ILE A 9 5.20 -1.94 17.59
CA ILE A 9 5.17 -1.61 16.16
C ILE A 9 3.73 -1.42 15.69
N VAL A 10 2.81 -2.36 15.94
CA VAL A 10 1.43 -2.24 15.46
C VAL A 10 0.70 -1.08 16.11
N PHE A 11 0.98 -0.76 17.37
CA PHE A 11 0.42 0.40 18.08
C PHE A 11 0.89 1.74 17.49
N SER A 12 2.11 1.80 16.97
CA SER A 12 2.61 2.98 16.28
C SER A 12 2.10 3.06 14.83
N CYS A 13 1.90 1.92 14.18
CA CYS A 13 1.46 1.85 12.79
C CYS A 13 -0.06 2.08 12.62
N ALA A 14 -0.90 1.61 13.55
CA ALA A 14 -2.35 1.69 13.40
C ALA A 14 -2.88 3.14 13.29
N PRO A 15 -2.43 4.12 14.08
CA PRO A 15 -2.82 5.52 13.89
C PRO A 15 -2.40 6.08 12.53
N LEU A 16 -1.17 5.79 12.09
CA LEU A 16 -0.66 6.23 10.78
C LEU A 16 -1.44 5.59 9.63
N TYR A 17 -1.77 4.31 9.75
CA TYR A 17 -2.60 3.62 8.78
C TYR A 17 -3.98 4.27 8.67
N LYS A 18 -4.62 4.57 9.81
CA LYS A 18 -5.93 5.24 9.85
C LYS A 18 -5.89 6.61 9.19
N GLU A 19 -4.91 7.42 9.55
CA GLU A 19 -4.78 8.79 9.04
C GLU A 19 -4.46 8.84 7.54
N ASN A 20 -3.51 8.01 7.11
CA ASN A 20 -2.95 8.12 5.77
C ASN A 20 -3.69 7.29 4.73
N LEU A 21 -4.29 6.15 5.10
CA LEU A 21 -4.73 5.13 4.16
C LEU A 21 -6.20 4.70 4.33
N VAL A 22 -6.71 4.54 5.56
CA VAL A 22 -8.09 4.07 5.78
C VAL A 22 -9.09 5.03 5.15
N ASP A 23 -10.09 4.47 4.46
CA ASP A 23 -11.10 5.20 3.71
C ASP A 23 -10.52 6.17 2.66
N LYS A 24 -9.36 5.81 2.12
CA LYS A 24 -8.70 6.51 1.01
C LYS A 24 -8.54 5.57 -0.19
N SER A 25 -8.52 6.19 -1.37
CA SER A 25 -8.06 5.56 -2.59
C SER A 25 -6.75 6.24 -3.03
N LEU A 26 -5.77 5.43 -3.41
CA LEU A 26 -4.55 5.89 -4.07
C LEU A 26 -4.61 5.53 -5.55
N LEU A 27 -4.30 6.48 -6.41
CA LEU A 27 -4.09 6.27 -7.83
C LEU A 27 -2.60 6.35 -8.12
N PHE A 28 -1.99 5.25 -8.48
CA PHE A 28 -0.62 5.20 -8.99
C PHE A 28 -0.63 5.42 -10.49
N ILE A 29 0.09 6.42 -10.97
CA ILE A 29 0.37 6.64 -12.38
C ILE A 29 1.81 6.21 -12.63
N THR A 30 1.99 5.26 -13.54
CA THR A 30 3.30 4.68 -13.87
C THR A 30 3.63 4.86 -15.34
N THR A 31 4.91 4.76 -15.65
CA THR A 31 5.40 4.64 -17.02
C THR A 31 6.30 3.40 -17.12
N ASP A 32 6.10 2.62 -18.17
CA ASP A 32 6.96 1.50 -18.53
C ASP A 32 8.21 1.97 -19.29
N LYS A 33 9.05 1.02 -19.72
CA LYS A 33 10.25 1.28 -20.51
C LYS A 33 9.96 1.86 -21.90
N HIS A 34 8.73 1.69 -22.43
CA HIS A 34 8.27 2.22 -23.72
C HIS A 34 7.56 3.56 -23.58
N LYS A 35 7.53 4.13 -22.35
CA LYS A 35 6.82 5.35 -21.96
C LYS A 35 5.29 5.22 -22.05
N SER A 36 4.75 4.00 -22.12
CA SER A 36 3.32 3.78 -21.99
C SER A 36 2.88 4.09 -20.56
N VAL A 37 1.73 4.74 -20.42
CA VAL A 37 1.19 5.15 -19.13
C VAL A 37 0.18 4.11 -18.66
N HIS A 38 0.32 3.72 -17.39
CA HIS A 38 -0.62 2.82 -16.74
C HIS A 38 -1.10 3.43 -15.43
N CYS A 39 -2.36 3.18 -15.11
CA CYS A 39 -3.00 3.64 -13.87
C CYS A 39 -3.46 2.45 -13.04
N LEU A 40 -3.22 2.50 -11.72
CA LEU A 40 -3.71 1.52 -10.77
C LEU A 40 -4.36 2.24 -9.60
N GLU A 41 -5.65 1.98 -9.39
CA GLU A 41 -6.36 2.41 -8.19
C GLU A 41 -6.31 1.32 -7.12
N VAL A 42 -5.96 1.70 -5.88
CA VAL A 42 -5.98 0.82 -4.71
C VAL A 42 -6.78 1.48 -3.59
N THR A 43 -7.54 0.68 -2.85
CA THR A 43 -8.37 1.15 -1.73
C THR A 43 -7.98 0.47 -0.43
N PHE A 44 -8.23 1.12 0.70
CA PHE A 44 -7.82 0.65 2.01
C PHE A 44 -9.00 0.63 2.98
N ASP A 45 -9.13 -0.48 3.70
CA ASP A 45 -10.09 -0.66 4.77
C ASP A 45 -9.37 -1.10 6.04
N ILE A 46 -9.94 -0.83 7.22
CA ILE A 46 -9.34 -1.22 8.50
C ILE A 46 -9.11 -2.73 8.61
N SER A 47 -9.93 -3.54 7.94
CA SER A 47 -9.79 -5.00 7.95
C SER A 47 -8.54 -5.50 7.22
N ASN A 48 -7.98 -4.72 6.29
CA ASN A 48 -6.76 -5.09 5.59
C ASN A 48 -5.51 -5.06 6.50
N PHE A 49 -5.56 -4.31 7.61
CA PHE A 49 -4.40 -4.11 8.49
C PHE A 49 -3.85 -5.42 9.04
N LEU A 50 -4.72 -6.37 9.45
CA LEU A 50 -4.31 -7.68 9.96
C LEU A 50 -3.43 -8.45 8.96
N HIS A 51 -3.78 -8.45 7.68
CA HIS A 51 -3.04 -9.19 6.65
C HIS A 51 -1.60 -8.70 6.47
N MET A 52 -1.37 -7.43 6.80
CA MET A 52 -0.04 -6.82 6.72
C MET A 52 0.85 -7.12 7.93
N THR A 53 0.29 -7.65 9.04
CA THR A 53 1.07 -7.94 10.26
C THR A 53 1.67 -9.35 10.29
N GLY A 54 1.03 -10.32 9.63
CA GLY A 54 1.39 -11.72 9.73
C GLY A 54 0.99 -12.36 11.08
N PHE A 55 0.11 -11.70 11.86
CA PHE A 55 -0.40 -12.26 13.10
C PHE A 55 -1.52 -13.28 12.82
N LYS A 56 -1.54 -14.34 13.61
CA LYS A 56 -2.65 -15.28 13.73
C LYS A 56 -3.41 -15.01 15.01
N LEU A 57 -4.70 -14.71 14.88
CA LEU A 57 -5.54 -14.40 16.05
C LEU A 57 -5.87 -15.69 16.82
N CYS A 58 -5.73 -15.65 18.16
CA CYS A 58 -5.95 -16.80 19.04
C CYS A 58 -7.36 -16.81 19.62
N LYS A 59 -8.03 -15.66 19.70
CA LYS A 59 -9.36 -15.55 20.30
C LYS A 59 -10.46 -15.53 19.22
N PRO A 60 -11.47 -16.42 19.27
CA PRO A 60 -12.51 -16.50 18.24
C PRO A 60 -13.38 -15.24 18.10
N GLY A 61 -13.44 -14.38 19.13
CA GLY A 61 -14.19 -13.13 19.06
C GLY A 61 -13.46 -11.93 18.41
N ILE A 62 -12.19 -12.10 18.01
CA ILE A 62 -11.41 -11.02 17.40
C ILE A 62 -11.37 -11.26 15.87
N ASN A 63 -12.15 -10.47 15.14
CA ASN A 63 -12.04 -10.41 13.68
C ASN A 63 -11.05 -9.31 13.24
N ALA A 64 -10.79 -9.18 11.95
CA ALA A 64 -9.81 -8.23 11.41
C ALA A 64 -10.13 -6.76 11.74
N ARG A 65 -11.39 -6.35 11.76
CA ARG A 65 -11.82 -4.99 12.15
C ARG A 65 -11.61 -4.75 13.64
N HIS A 66 -12.00 -5.74 14.46
CA HIS A 66 -11.80 -5.66 15.91
C HIS A 66 -10.31 -5.63 16.27
N PHE A 67 -9.50 -6.45 15.58
CA PHE A 67 -8.05 -6.43 15.69
C PHE A 67 -7.46 -5.02 15.44
N PHE A 68 -7.87 -4.36 14.36
CA PHE A 68 -7.42 -3.00 14.09
C PHE A 68 -7.77 -2.03 15.23
N ASN A 69 -9.01 -2.09 15.72
CA ASN A 69 -9.44 -1.22 16.83
C ASN A 69 -8.63 -1.49 18.10
N LEU A 70 -8.36 -2.76 18.43
CA LEU A 70 -7.49 -3.10 19.56
C LEU A 70 -6.07 -2.56 19.39
N CYS A 71 -5.52 -2.57 18.16
CA CYS A 71 -4.21 -1.97 17.89
C CYS A 71 -4.26 -0.45 18.03
N TYR A 72 -5.29 0.19 17.47
CA TYR A 72 -5.46 1.64 17.51
C TYR A 72 -5.61 2.18 18.94
N ASP A 73 -6.42 1.48 19.75
CA ASP A 73 -6.67 1.83 21.15
C ASP A 73 -5.57 1.32 22.12
N LYS A 74 -4.52 0.67 21.60
CA LYS A 74 -3.42 0.05 22.36
C LYS A 74 -3.91 -1.00 23.39
N ARG A 75 -4.95 -1.75 23.04
CA ARG A 75 -5.61 -2.75 23.90
C ARG A 75 -5.33 -4.19 23.49
N LEU A 76 -4.67 -4.42 22.33
CA LEU A 76 -4.23 -5.76 21.95
C LEU A 76 -3.20 -6.27 22.95
N THR A 77 -3.30 -7.54 23.33
CA THR A 77 -2.38 -8.17 24.29
C THR A 77 -1.60 -9.32 23.64
N GLU A 78 -0.52 -9.75 24.27
CA GLU A 78 0.30 -10.90 23.81
C GLU A 78 -0.49 -12.21 23.75
N ALA A 79 -1.59 -12.34 24.51
CA ALA A 79 -2.47 -13.50 24.51
C ALA A 79 -3.47 -13.52 23.33
N ASP A 80 -3.60 -12.43 22.58
CA ASP A 80 -4.60 -12.31 21.53
C ASP A 80 -4.12 -12.84 20.18
N PHE A 81 -2.79 -13.05 20.03
CA PHE A 81 -2.20 -13.47 18.76
C PHE A 81 -0.97 -14.35 18.92
N GLU A 82 -0.68 -15.07 17.85
CA GLU A 82 0.59 -15.78 17.63
C GLU A 82 1.28 -15.28 16.37
N PHE A 83 2.60 -15.45 16.30
CA PHE A 83 3.36 -15.23 15.08
C PHE A 83 3.07 -16.34 14.06
N SER A 84 3.10 -15.98 12.80
CA SER A 84 2.99 -16.99 11.74
C SER A 84 4.14 -17.98 11.82
N ALA A 85 3.84 -19.28 11.73
CA ALA A 85 4.84 -20.35 11.86
C ALA A 85 5.89 -20.33 10.73
N ASP A 86 5.61 -19.66 9.62
CA ASP A 86 6.49 -19.51 8.46
C ASP A 86 7.57 -18.41 8.64
N GLY A 87 7.61 -17.77 9.82
CA GLY A 87 8.58 -16.71 10.13
C GLY A 87 8.32 -15.35 9.46
N THR A 88 7.24 -15.22 8.70
CA THR A 88 6.95 -13.98 7.95
C THR A 88 6.60 -12.79 8.82
N THR A 89 6.12 -13.02 10.06
CA THR A 89 5.73 -11.94 10.98
C THR A 89 6.86 -10.96 11.24
N GLU A 90 8.05 -11.46 11.56
CA GLU A 90 9.19 -10.61 11.89
C GLU A 90 9.62 -9.75 10.68
N MET A 91 9.66 -10.35 9.50
CA MET A 91 9.94 -9.63 8.25
C MET A 91 8.90 -8.51 8.01
N LYS A 92 7.60 -8.83 8.19
CA LYS A 92 6.52 -7.86 8.02
C LYS A 92 6.63 -6.70 9.01
N MET A 93 6.94 -6.99 10.27
CA MET A 93 7.10 -5.96 11.30
C MET A 93 8.26 -4.99 11.00
N ARG A 94 9.35 -5.45 10.40
CA ARG A 94 10.46 -4.58 10.01
C ARG A 94 10.06 -3.55 8.95
N VAL A 95 9.21 -3.91 8.00
CA VAL A 95 8.87 -3.03 6.86
C VAL A 95 7.57 -2.26 7.05
N LEU A 96 6.66 -2.74 7.90
CA LEU A 96 5.34 -2.14 8.10
C LEU A 96 5.38 -0.63 8.37
N PRO A 97 6.24 -0.10 9.27
CA PRO A 97 6.27 1.34 9.56
C PRO A 97 6.57 2.20 8.32
N SER A 98 7.45 1.73 7.44
CA SER A 98 7.83 2.47 6.23
C SER A 98 6.70 2.59 5.20
N LEU A 99 5.75 1.65 5.24
CA LEU A 99 4.61 1.55 4.33
C LEU A 99 3.36 2.31 4.82
N MET A 100 3.37 2.83 6.06
CA MET A 100 2.24 3.59 6.62
C MET A 100 2.21 5.06 6.17
N LYS A 101 2.96 5.42 5.15
CA LYS A 101 2.98 6.77 4.56
C LYS A 101 1.91 6.94 3.50
N LYS A 102 1.50 8.18 3.23
CA LYS A 102 0.48 8.55 2.24
C LYS A 102 0.66 7.94 0.84
N ASN A 103 1.90 7.69 0.44
CA ASN A 103 2.28 7.09 -0.85
C ASN A 103 2.93 5.72 -0.70
N LEU A 104 2.81 5.05 0.45
CA LEU A 104 3.42 3.76 0.79
C LEU A 104 4.95 3.73 0.65
N SER A 105 5.62 4.87 0.60
CA SER A 105 7.04 4.99 0.19
C SER A 105 7.34 4.36 -1.18
N ALA A 106 6.30 4.11 -1.99
CA ALA A 106 6.42 3.42 -3.27
C ALA A 106 7.04 4.32 -4.34
N LYS A 107 7.92 3.74 -5.16
CA LYS A 107 8.59 4.36 -6.31
C LYS A 107 8.37 3.58 -7.60
N MET A 108 7.98 2.31 -7.47
CA MET A 108 7.76 1.39 -8.58
C MET A 108 6.52 0.55 -8.32
N LEU A 109 5.92 0.07 -9.39
CA LEU A 109 4.75 -0.81 -9.41
C LEU A 109 4.96 -1.90 -10.46
N GLY A 110 4.43 -3.09 -10.24
CA GLY A 110 4.46 -4.15 -11.24
C GLY A 110 3.58 -5.34 -10.89
N ASP A 111 3.44 -6.25 -11.85
CA ASP A 111 2.77 -7.52 -11.64
C ASP A 111 3.65 -8.47 -10.84
N TYR A 112 3.07 -9.13 -9.83
CA TYR A 112 3.80 -10.12 -9.07
C TYR A 112 4.28 -11.25 -9.98
N ASN A 113 5.54 -11.65 -9.85
CA ASN A 113 6.16 -12.66 -10.72
C ASN A 113 5.87 -14.10 -10.31
N MET A 114 5.07 -14.32 -9.24
CA MET A 114 4.74 -15.62 -8.64
C MET A 114 5.96 -16.44 -8.19
N SER A 115 7.12 -15.80 -8.04
CA SER A 115 8.31 -16.41 -7.45
C SER A 115 8.16 -16.58 -5.94
N GLN A 116 9.17 -17.10 -5.28
CA GLN A 116 9.16 -17.26 -3.82
C GLN A 116 9.01 -15.90 -3.08
N PRO A 117 8.20 -15.82 -2.01
CA PRO A 117 7.25 -16.83 -1.51
C PRO A 117 6.00 -16.95 -2.38
N LYS A 118 5.36 -18.12 -2.41
CA LYS A 118 4.06 -18.28 -3.09
C LYS A 118 2.99 -17.46 -2.36
N LEU A 119 2.60 -16.35 -2.96
CA LEU A 119 1.58 -15.45 -2.43
C LEU A 119 0.40 -15.35 -3.39
N TYR A 120 -0.78 -15.22 -2.82
CA TYR A 120 -1.96 -14.81 -3.57
C TYR A 120 -1.95 -13.27 -3.66
N THR A 121 -1.19 -12.77 -4.62
CA THR A 121 -0.93 -11.33 -4.84
C THR A 121 -0.86 -11.07 -6.34
N ASP A 122 -1.54 -10.03 -6.82
CA ASP A 122 -1.58 -9.70 -8.25
C ASP A 122 -0.58 -8.59 -8.57
N LYS A 123 -0.60 -7.50 -7.80
CA LYS A 123 0.21 -6.31 -8.01
C LYS A 123 1.07 -6.04 -6.78
N ILE A 124 2.24 -5.44 -7.00
CA ILE A 124 3.13 -4.99 -5.94
C ILE A 124 3.54 -3.55 -6.22
N ALA A 125 3.38 -2.66 -5.22
CA ALA A 125 3.98 -1.34 -5.21
C ALA A 125 5.03 -1.25 -4.09
N GLY A 126 6.14 -0.57 -4.34
CA GLY A 126 7.19 -0.47 -3.33
C GLY A 126 8.43 0.25 -3.78
N SER A 127 9.49 0.00 -3.01
CA SER A 127 10.82 0.58 -3.18
C SER A 127 11.90 -0.52 -3.24
N LEU A 128 13.16 -0.15 -2.98
CA LEU A 128 14.26 -1.12 -2.91
C LEU A 128 14.30 -1.90 -1.58
N SER A 129 13.50 -1.51 -0.58
CA SER A 129 13.57 -2.09 0.77
C SER A 129 12.26 -2.64 1.28
N ALA A 130 11.11 -2.11 0.82
CA ALA A 130 9.80 -2.48 1.31
C ALA A 130 8.75 -2.40 0.20
N CYS A 131 7.83 -3.36 0.19
CA CYS A 131 6.78 -3.48 -0.79
C CYS A 131 5.44 -3.83 -0.13
N MET A 132 4.35 -3.39 -0.76
CA MET A 132 2.99 -3.79 -0.43
C MET A 132 2.37 -4.52 -1.61
N GLY A 133 1.81 -5.69 -1.34
CA GLY A 133 1.10 -6.50 -2.32
C GLY A 133 -0.40 -6.23 -2.28
N PHE A 134 -1.03 -6.32 -3.45
CA PHE A 134 -2.46 -6.06 -3.67
C PHE A 134 -3.09 -7.21 -4.44
N VAL A 135 -4.35 -7.51 -4.09
CA VAL A 135 -5.21 -8.45 -4.80
C VAL A 135 -6.47 -7.73 -5.26
N ARG A 136 -7.13 -8.26 -6.28
CA ARG A 136 -8.45 -7.80 -6.66
C ARG A 136 -9.46 -8.20 -5.58
N ASP A 137 -10.23 -7.23 -5.12
CA ASP A 137 -11.43 -7.49 -4.33
C ASP A 137 -12.46 -8.20 -5.22
N GLY A 138 -12.98 -9.32 -4.76
CA GLY A 138 -13.90 -10.17 -5.53
C GLY A 138 -15.26 -9.54 -5.87
N GLY A 139 -15.61 -8.39 -5.26
CA GLY A 139 -16.88 -7.70 -5.48
C GLY A 139 -16.82 -6.56 -6.49
N GLU A 140 -15.93 -5.61 -6.30
CA GLU A 140 -15.87 -4.35 -7.07
C GLU A 140 -14.72 -4.28 -8.08
N GLY A 141 -13.88 -5.32 -8.15
CA GLY A 141 -12.72 -5.37 -9.05
C GLY A 141 -11.59 -4.41 -8.67
N ARG A 142 -11.69 -3.74 -7.52
CA ARG A 142 -10.68 -2.84 -6.97
C ARG A 142 -9.52 -3.62 -6.37
N PHE A 143 -8.37 -2.99 -6.30
CA PHE A 143 -7.23 -3.58 -5.62
C PHE A 143 -7.21 -3.18 -4.14
N VAL A 144 -6.97 -4.17 -3.27
CA VAL A 144 -6.85 -3.99 -1.82
C VAL A 144 -5.56 -4.61 -1.30
N PRO A 145 -4.94 -4.05 -0.25
CA PRO A 145 -3.70 -4.61 0.30
C PRO A 145 -3.95 -5.97 0.96
N ASN A 146 -3.07 -6.92 0.70
CA ASN A 146 -3.14 -8.26 1.28
C ASN A 146 -1.84 -8.72 1.94
N THR A 147 -0.71 -8.07 1.68
CA THR A 147 0.57 -8.44 2.30
C THR A 147 1.58 -7.29 2.25
N VAL A 148 2.64 -7.42 3.04
CA VAL A 148 3.84 -6.59 2.93
C VAL A 148 5.06 -7.50 2.83
N LEU A 149 6.09 -7.04 2.10
CA LEU A 149 7.31 -7.80 1.79
C LEU A 149 8.54 -6.92 2.00
N GLU A 150 9.57 -7.51 2.55
CA GLU A 150 10.90 -6.90 2.64
C GLU A 150 11.69 -7.09 1.34
N GLY A 151 12.52 -6.12 1.00
CA GLY A 151 13.48 -6.16 -0.09
C GLY A 151 13.04 -5.44 -1.36
N ASP A 152 13.87 -5.58 -2.37
CA ASP A 152 13.78 -4.85 -3.63
C ASP A 152 12.60 -5.34 -4.48
N ILE A 153 11.72 -4.40 -4.86
CA ILE A 153 10.56 -4.69 -5.72
C ILE A 153 10.97 -5.32 -7.06
N ARG A 154 12.12 -4.94 -7.62
CA ARG A 154 12.59 -5.43 -8.92
C ARG A 154 12.81 -6.95 -8.95
N THR A 155 13.05 -7.55 -7.79
CA THR A 155 13.17 -9.02 -7.64
C THR A 155 11.83 -9.73 -7.49
N LYS A 156 10.74 -8.99 -7.31
CA LYS A 156 9.42 -9.52 -6.95
C LYS A 156 8.38 -9.37 -8.07
N VAL A 157 8.66 -8.52 -9.05
CA VAL A 157 7.74 -8.24 -10.16
C VAL A 157 8.31 -8.66 -11.51
N LYS A 158 7.44 -8.91 -12.48
CA LYS A 158 7.84 -9.24 -13.87
C LYS A 158 8.54 -8.08 -14.55
N ALA A 159 8.01 -6.89 -14.36
CA ALA A 159 8.59 -5.61 -14.78
C ALA A 159 8.27 -4.57 -13.70
N ALA A 160 9.24 -3.74 -13.36
CA ALA A 160 9.10 -2.69 -12.37
C ALA A 160 8.92 -1.34 -13.08
N ASP A 161 7.67 -0.92 -13.26
CA ASP A 161 7.35 0.37 -13.87
C ASP A 161 7.56 1.50 -12.87
N ARG A 162 8.08 2.62 -13.37
CA ARG A 162 8.34 3.79 -12.53
C ARG A 162 7.03 4.49 -12.17
N ILE A 163 6.75 4.69 -10.89
CA ILE A 163 5.68 5.58 -10.45
C ILE A 163 6.10 7.02 -10.72
N ILE A 164 5.35 7.74 -11.57
CA ILE A 164 5.57 9.14 -11.91
C ILE A 164 4.75 10.08 -11.04
N ALA A 165 3.56 9.64 -10.61
CA ALA A 165 2.74 10.35 -9.62
C ALA A 165 1.91 9.38 -8.80
N THR A 166 1.53 9.82 -7.61
CA THR A 166 0.51 9.19 -6.77
C THR A 166 -0.46 10.26 -6.30
N TYR A 167 -1.72 10.05 -6.60
CA TYR A 167 -2.82 10.89 -6.16
C TYR A 167 -3.63 10.17 -5.08
N ARG A 168 -4.32 10.95 -4.25
CA ARG A 168 -5.19 10.44 -3.19
C ARG A 168 -6.54 11.15 -3.22
N LYS A 169 -7.60 10.39 -2.95
CA LYS A 169 -8.94 10.91 -2.65
C LYS A 169 -9.50 10.23 -1.42
N SER A 170 -10.43 10.88 -0.74
CA SER A 170 -11.23 10.26 0.32
C SER A 170 -12.34 9.38 -0.27
N ARG A 171 -12.78 8.40 0.50
CA ARG A 171 -13.94 7.58 0.12
C ARG A 171 -15.17 8.48 -0.06
N GLY A 172 -15.88 8.31 -1.18
CA GLY A 172 -17.04 9.14 -1.55
C GLY A 172 -16.69 10.36 -2.41
N GLU A 173 -15.43 10.75 -2.54
CA GLU A 173 -15.01 11.74 -3.54
C GLU A 173 -14.93 11.09 -4.93
N GLU A 174 -15.47 11.79 -5.94
CA GLU A 174 -15.42 11.31 -7.33
C GLU A 174 -14.03 11.48 -7.93
N GLN A 175 -13.38 12.61 -7.66
CA GLN A 175 -12.11 13.00 -8.27
C GLN A 175 -10.95 12.93 -7.28
N TYR A 176 -9.78 12.61 -7.79
CA TYR A 176 -8.52 12.70 -7.05
C TYR A 176 -8.10 14.16 -6.94
N SER A 177 -7.92 14.67 -5.73
CA SER A 177 -7.63 16.08 -5.44
C SER A 177 -6.27 16.32 -4.78
N GLU A 178 -5.71 15.30 -4.10
CA GLU A 178 -4.45 15.43 -3.38
C GLU A 178 -3.31 14.73 -4.12
N ILE A 179 -2.23 15.45 -4.41
CA ILE A 179 -0.97 14.88 -4.90
C ILE A 179 -0.13 14.50 -3.70
N VAL A 180 0.14 13.21 -3.51
CA VAL A 180 0.96 12.69 -2.39
C VAL A 180 2.38 12.33 -2.80
N PHE A 181 2.62 12.21 -4.11
CA PHE A 181 3.96 11.99 -4.66
C PHE A 181 4.02 12.40 -6.13
N THR A 182 5.13 13.03 -6.52
CA THR A 182 5.50 13.29 -7.91
C THR A 182 6.97 12.94 -8.10
N ALA A 183 7.30 12.22 -9.15
CA ALA A 183 8.68 11.90 -9.49
C ALA A 183 9.37 13.12 -10.13
N LYS A 184 10.68 13.26 -9.88
CA LYS A 184 11.49 14.30 -10.53
C LYS A 184 11.65 14.02 -12.03
N LYS A 185 11.78 15.09 -12.83
CA LYS A 185 12.06 15.03 -14.27
C LYS A 185 10.98 14.25 -15.05
N VAL A 186 9.72 14.51 -14.78
CA VAL A 186 8.58 14.01 -15.57
C VAL A 186 8.21 15.09 -16.59
N GLU A 187 8.20 14.70 -17.87
CA GLU A 187 7.76 15.55 -18.99
C GLU A 187 6.23 15.41 -19.14
N TRP A 188 5.48 16.13 -18.30
CA TRP A 188 4.02 16.01 -18.24
C TRP A 188 3.32 16.29 -19.56
N GLU A 189 3.91 17.11 -20.43
CA GLU A 189 3.40 17.42 -21.77
C GLU A 189 3.32 16.20 -22.69
N LYS A 190 4.12 15.17 -22.38
CA LYS A 190 4.18 13.91 -23.13
C LYS A 190 3.36 12.79 -22.49
N ILE A 191 2.74 13.04 -21.35
CA ILE A 191 1.94 12.05 -20.62
C ILE A 191 0.50 12.13 -21.11
N VAL A 192 0.04 11.03 -21.70
CA VAL A 192 -1.37 10.86 -22.10
C VAL A 192 -2.02 9.95 -21.06
N LEU A 193 -2.89 10.55 -20.24
CA LEU A 193 -3.68 9.79 -19.26
C LEU A 193 -4.94 9.23 -19.92
N PRO A 194 -5.50 8.11 -19.39
CA PRO A 194 -6.86 7.67 -19.71
C PRO A 194 -7.87 8.79 -19.51
N ASP A 195 -8.92 8.81 -20.31
CA ASP A 195 -9.93 9.88 -20.33
C ASP A 195 -10.49 10.20 -18.94
N GLU A 196 -10.72 9.18 -18.13
CA GLU A 196 -11.22 9.29 -16.74
C GLU A 196 -10.27 10.05 -15.80
N TYR A 197 -8.98 10.19 -16.16
CA TYR A 197 -7.94 10.88 -15.36
C TYR A 197 -7.34 12.10 -16.07
N CYS A 198 -7.84 12.50 -17.23
CA CYS A 198 -7.30 13.65 -17.98
C CYS A 198 -7.26 14.95 -17.17
N TYR A 199 -8.20 15.17 -16.25
CA TYR A 199 -8.25 16.35 -15.38
C TYR A 199 -7.02 16.48 -14.46
N LEU A 200 -6.29 15.38 -14.18
CA LEU A 200 -5.12 15.40 -13.30
C LEU A 200 -3.90 16.10 -13.91
N VAL A 201 -3.84 16.22 -15.23
CA VAL A 201 -2.75 16.93 -15.91
C VAL A 201 -2.75 18.40 -15.50
N SER A 202 -3.92 19.05 -15.46
CA SER A 202 -4.05 20.46 -15.04
C SER A 202 -3.67 20.69 -13.57
N VAL A 203 -4.00 19.74 -12.70
CA VAL A 203 -3.64 19.80 -11.27
C VAL A 203 -2.13 19.70 -11.07
N SER A 204 -1.44 18.86 -11.87
CA SER A 204 0.01 18.72 -11.83
C SER A 204 0.76 20.00 -12.23
N TYR A 205 0.27 20.71 -13.24
CA TYR A 205 0.88 21.98 -13.69
C TYR A 205 0.79 23.09 -12.63
N THR A 206 -0.34 23.20 -11.95
CA THR A 206 -0.54 24.20 -10.89
C THR A 206 0.38 23.95 -9.70
N HIS A 207 0.59 22.71 -9.33
CA HIS A 207 1.43 22.34 -8.19
C HIS A 207 2.94 22.52 -8.48
N LEU A 208 3.38 22.24 -9.70
CA LEU A 208 4.79 22.41 -10.12
C LEU A 208 5.21 23.88 -10.27
N ARG A 209 4.27 24.80 -10.48
CA ARG A 209 4.55 26.25 -10.55
C ARG A 209 4.54 26.95 -9.18
N ALA A 210 4.05 26.27 -8.13
CA ALA A 210 3.96 26.81 -6.78
C ALA A 210 5.19 26.52 -5.90
N HIS A 211 6.18 25.84 -6.45
CA HIS A 211 7.48 25.50 -5.82
C HIS A 211 8.63 25.84 -6.77
#